data_66de5122b2a1aa5207bb6810610926fd
#
_entry.id   66de5122b2a1aa5207bb6810610926fd
#
_cell.length_a   1.000
_cell.length_b   1.000
_cell.length_c   1.000
_cell.angle_alpha   90.00
_cell.angle_beta   90.00
_cell.angle_gamma   90.00
#
_symmetry.space_group_name_H-M   'P 1'
#
loop_
_entity.id
_entity.type
_entity.pdbx_description
1 polymer ?
#
loop_
_entity_poly.entity_id
_entity_poly.type
_entity_poly.pdbx_seq_one_letter_code
_entity_poly.pdbx_strand_id
1 'polypeptide(L)'
;MHNSSVTGLALLLALATAPGARADSLDDAVLAEIKRQNIPGLAIGIEQGGKITRLTGYGSANLEWQVPVTPDTLFQTGSTGKQFTSLAILMLQQEGKLSLDDPISKFFPDAPASWADIKLTDLLSHTSGLDDDYSKVDVQRTMHWDEVRQVVYTMPKTRPAGTKWAYCNMAYVMLGLVIEKLTGAPYHAYFTSHIFKPLGMTATRDNSEADIIPGRASGYEREGSKLASPLKNQAWVSTTFNHTADGSTYITARDFTTYLAAMDVPNPQFTALWAKAKAPVIKADPEKPAYYGMGWYTVTVDGTPIEYHSGAWQGFRAFIIHWPKHKTGVAVLINSDIPEPTVLFDKVITVAAPGLPVPPN
;
A
#
# COMPACT_ATOMS: atom_id res chain seq x y z
N MET A 1 -74.78 -33.51 -23.72
CA MET A 1 -73.70 -34.38 -23.30
C MET A 1 -72.46 -33.94 -24.12
N HIS A 2 -71.65 -33.08 -23.59
CA HIS A 2 -70.38 -32.66 -24.23
C HIS A 2 -69.27 -32.91 -23.24
N ASN A 3 -68.40 -33.88 -23.57
CA ASN A 3 -67.16 -34.17 -22.86
C ASN A 3 -66.07 -33.25 -23.42
N SER A 4 -65.53 -32.37 -22.58
CA SER A 4 -64.35 -31.58 -22.89
C SER A 4 -63.18 -32.19 -22.14
N SER A 5 -62.25 -32.82 -22.87
CA SER A 5 -61.00 -33.33 -22.36
C SER A 5 -60.01 -32.18 -22.26
N VAL A 6 -59.49 -31.86 -21.06
CA VAL A 6 -58.44 -30.92 -20.82
C VAL A 6 -57.10 -31.68 -20.81
N THR A 7 -56.30 -31.46 -21.83
CA THR A 7 -54.92 -31.98 -21.93
C THR A 7 -54.02 -31.06 -21.20
N GLY A 8 -53.51 -31.47 -20.04
CA GLY A 8 -52.47 -30.71 -19.28
C GLY A 8 -51.12 -30.85 -19.93
N LEU A 9 -50.54 -29.71 -20.35
CA LEU A 9 -49.19 -29.61 -20.87
C LEU A 9 -48.23 -29.42 -19.66
N ALA A 10 -47.53 -30.47 -19.31
CA ALA A 10 -46.48 -30.40 -18.28
C ALA A 10 -45.23 -29.74 -18.88
N LEU A 11 -44.94 -28.51 -18.44
CA LEU A 11 -43.71 -27.78 -18.79
C LEU A 11 -42.57 -28.28 -17.89
N LEU A 12 -41.73 -29.17 -18.43
CA LEU A 12 -40.45 -29.57 -17.80
C LEU A 12 -39.49 -28.38 -17.87
N LEU A 13 -39.31 -27.64 -16.77
CA LEU A 13 -38.18 -26.74 -16.60
C LEU A 13 -36.92 -27.58 -16.43
N ALA A 14 -36.11 -27.67 -17.47
CA ALA A 14 -34.75 -28.14 -17.38
C ALA A 14 -33.93 -27.06 -16.65
N LEU A 15 -33.64 -27.27 -15.38
CA LEU A 15 -32.60 -26.53 -14.66
C LEU A 15 -31.24 -26.88 -15.32
N ALA A 16 -30.76 -26.00 -16.20
CA ALA A 16 -29.40 -26.03 -16.67
C ALA A 16 -28.54 -25.71 -15.45
N THR A 17 -27.95 -26.74 -14.83
CA THR A 17 -26.85 -26.56 -13.90
C THR A 17 -25.68 -26.00 -14.71
N ALA A 18 -25.41 -24.69 -14.55
CA ALA A 18 -24.15 -24.10 -15.02
C ALA A 18 -23.01 -24.95 -14.44
N PRO A 19 -22.02 -25.36 -15.25
CA PRO A 19 -20.83 -26.04 -14.71
C PRO A 19 -20.25 -25.13 -13.65
N GLY A 20 -20.22 -25.58 -12.39
CA GLY A 20 -19.58 -24.87 -11.30
C GLY A 20 -18.14 -24.58 -11.73
N ALA A 21 -17.79 -23.28 -11.83
CA ALA A 21 -16.42 -22.87 -12.10
C ALA A 21 -15.55 -23.55 -11.04
N ARG A 22 -14.71 -24.48 -11.46
CA ARG A 22 -13.73 -25.13 -10.60
C ARG A 22 -12.85 -24.01 -10.06
N ALA A 23 -12.80 -23.84 -8.72
CA ALA A 23 -11.87 -22.91 -8.09
C ALA A 23 -10.48 -23.20 -8.67
N ASP A 24 -9.75 -22.14 -9.06
CA ASP A 24 -8.38 -22.33 -9.52
C ASP A 24 -7.45 -22.42 -8.30
N SER A 25 -6.20 -22.78 -8.54
CA SER A 25 -5.21 -22.98 -7.49
C SER A 25 -4.97 -21.73 -6.63
N LEU A 26 -5.23 -20.52 -7.18
CA LEU A 26 -5.11 -19.27 -6.44
C LEU A 26 -6.30 -19.09 -5.49
N ASP A 27 -7.53 -19.35 -5.95
CA ASP A 27 -8.73 -19.29 -5.10
C ASP A 27 -8.59 -20.26 -3.93
N ASP A 28 -8.15 -21.50 -4.19
CA ASP A 28 -7.94 -22.50 -3.15
C ASP A 28 -6.90 -22.05 -2.11
N ALA A 29 -5.76 -21.52 -2.56
CA ALA A 29 -4.69 -21.04 -1.68
C ALA A 29 -5.16 -19.85 -0.81
N VAL A 30 -5.86 -18.89 -1.42
CA VAL A 30 -6.38 -17.71 -0.73
C VAL A 30 -7.46 -18.10 0.29
N LEU A 31 -8.43 -18.91 -0.10
CA LEU A 31 -9.51 -19.35 0.78
C LEU A 31 -8.99 -20.18 1.95
N ALA A 32 -7.95 -21.00 1.74
CA ALA A 32 -7.29 -21.73 2.81
C ALA A 32 -6.65 -20.79 3.85
N GLU A 33 -5.95 -19.74 3.39
CA GLU A 33 -5.34 -18.75 4.28
C GLU A 33 -6.37 -17.86 4.97
N ILE A 34 -7.43 -17.43 4.28
CA ILE A 34 -8.56 -16.71 4.85
C ILE A 34 -9.14 -17.51 6.03
N LYS A 35 -9.39 -18.80 5.82
CA LYS A 35 -9.91 -19.69 6.87
C LYS A 35 -8.89 -19.89 7.99
N ARG A 36 -7.63 -20.15 7.67
CA ARG A 36 -6.57 -20.43 8.65
C ARG A 36 -6.30 -19.23 9.55
N GLN A 37 -6.23 -18.04 8.99
CA GLN A 37 -5.94 -16.81 9.72
C GLN A 37 -7.19 -16.04 10.10
N ASN A 38 -8.41 -16.55 9.80
CA ASN A 38 -9.68 -15.86 10.03
C ASN A 38 -9.65 -14.43 9.49
N ILE A 39 -9.30 -14.25 8.20
CA ILE A 39 -9.20 -12.95 7.53
C ILE A 39 -10.60 -12.51 7.14
N PRO A 40 -11.05 -11.28 7.50
CA PRO A 40 -12.37 -10.80 7.11
C PRO A 40 -12.53 -10.64 5.61
N GLY A 41 -11.60 -9.95 4.98
CA GLY A 41 -11.64 -9.67 3.56
C GLY A 41 -10.26 -9.41 2.95
N LEU A 42 -10.14 -9.74 1.67
CA LEU A 42 -8.90 -9.62 0.92
C LEU A 42 -9.22 -9.34 -0.55
N ALA A 43 -8.42 -8.49 -1.20
CA ALA A 43 -8.48 -8.26 -2.63
C ALA A 43 -7.11 -8.49 -3.27
N ILE A 44 -7.09 -9.11 -4.45
CA ILE A 44 -5.88 -9.39 -5.23
C ILE A 44 -6.02 -8.80 -6.63
N GLY A 45 -4.94 -8.24 -7.12
CA GLY A 45 -4.76 -7.89 -8.51
C GLY A 45 -3.45 -8.45 -9.06
N ILE A 46 -3.49 -8.95 -10.29
CA ILE A 46 -2.34 -9.47 -11.03
C ILE A 46 -2.29 -8.76 -12.36
N GLU A 47 -1.12 -8.25 -12.70
CA GLU A 47 -0.83 -7.76 -14.04
C GLU A 47 0.28 -8.58 -14.70
N GLN A 48 0.29 -8.62 -16.02
CA GLN A 48 1.35 -9.20 -16.82
C GLN A 48 1.51 -8.44 -18.14
N GLY A 49 2.71 -7.99 -18.42
CA GLY A 49 3.03 -7.27 -19.67
C GLY A 49 2.28 -5.93 -19.79
N GLY A 50 2.02 -5.25 -18.69
CA GLY A 50 1.28 -3.99 -18.65
C GLY A 50 -0.23 -4.16 -18.79
N LYS A 51 -0.76 -5.36 -18.59
CA LYS A 51 -2.20 -5.65 -18.65
C LYS A 51 -2.67 -6.34 -17.39
N ILE A 52 -3.78 -5.90 -16.86
CA ILE A 52 -4.45 -6.58 -15.74
C ILE A 52 -4.98 -7.93 -16.24
N THR A 53 -4.52 -9.03 -15.64
CA THR A 53 -4.91 -10.39 -16.00
C THR A 53 -5.89 -10.99 -15.00
N ARG A 54 -5.89 -10.49 -13.75
CA ARG A 54 -6.83 -10.92 -12.71
C ARG A 54 -7.12 -9.80 -11.73
N LEU A 55 -8.38 -9.73 -11.31
CA LEU A 55 -8.85 -8.92 -10.19
C LEU A 55 -9.91 -9.72 -9.44
N THR A 56 -9.69 -9.96 -8.16
CA THR A 56 -10.62 -10.78 -7.34
C THR A 56 -10.71 -10.23 -5.93
N GLY A 57 -11.91 -10.22 -5.37
CA GLY A 57 -12.19 -9.97 -3.95
C GLY A 57 -12.67 -11.23 -3.25
N TYR A 58 -12.33 -11.40 -1.97
CA TYR A 58 -12.71 -12.53 -1.13
C TYR A 58 -13.17 -12.03 0.23
N GLY A 59 -14.16 -12.72 0.82
CA GLY A 59 -14.68 -12.39 2.14
C GLY A 59 -15.45 -11.07 2.19
N SER A 60 -15.42 -10.39 3.33
CA SER A 60 -16.26 -9.24 3.65
C SER A 60 -15.44 -7.95 3.84
N ALA A 61 -15.87 -6.90 3.17
CA ALA A 61 -15.39 -5.53 3.37
C ALA A 61 -15.93 -4.93 4.68
N ASN A 62 -17.11 -5.40 5.11
CA ASN A 62 -17.70 -5.06 6.40
C ASN A 62 -18.40 -6.30 6.96
N LEU A 63 -17.98 -6.76 8.14
CA LEU A 63 -18.51 -7.98 8.78
C LEU A 63 -19.92 -7.76 9.36
N GLU A 64 -20.22 -6.57 9.85
CA GLU A 64 -21.52 -6.27 10.47
C GLU A 64 -22.64 -6.27 9.44
N TRP A 65 -22.35 -5.71 8.26
CA TRP A 65 -23.30 -5.64 7.14
C TRP A 65 -23.12 -6.74 6.11
N GLN A 66 -22.12 -7.61 6.28
CA GLN A 66 -21.78 -8.71 5.37
C GLN A 66 -21.56 -8.24 3.92
N VAL A 67 -20.98 -7.03 3.76
CA VAL A 67 -20.69 -6.46 2.44
C VAL A 67 -19.51 -7.21 1.83
N PRO A 68 -19.64 -7.80 0.64
CA PRO A 68 -18.54 -8.54 0.03
C PRO A 68 -17.39 -7.62 -0.39
N VAL A 69 -16.15 -8.12 -0.34
CA VAL A 69 -15.00 -7.48 -0.98
C VAL A 69 -15.13 -7.63 -2.50
N THR A 70 -14.88 -6.55 -3.20
CA THR A 70 -14.75 -6.52 -4.65
C THR A 70 -13.38 -5.95 -5.05
N PRO A 71 -12.94 -6.06 -6.32
CA PRO A 71 -11.74 -5.39 -6.80
C PRO A 71 -11.75 -3.86 -6.63
N ASP A 72 -12.93 -3.28 -6.46
CA ASP A 72 -13.15 -1.84 -6.32
C ASP A 72 -13.40 -1.41 -4.85
N THR A 73 -13.28 -2.34 -3.90
CA THR A 73 -13.27 -2.04 -2.47
C THR A 73 -12.01 -1.25 -2.12
N LEU A 74 -12.16 -0.18 -1.34
CA LEU A 74 -11.06 0.68 -0.91
C LEU A 74 -10.44 0.17 0.40
N PHE A 75 -9.13 0.00 0.39
CA PHE A 75 -8.31 -0.40 1.54
C PHE A 75 -7.24 0.65 1.80
N GLN A 76 -6.75 0.73 3.03
CA GLN A 76 -5.60 1.58 3.32
C GLN A 76 -4.29 0.93 2.84
N THR A 77 -3.43 1.75 2.22
CA THR A 77 -2.13 1.30 1.70
C THR A 77 -1.13 0.97 2.79
N GLY A 78 -1.24 1.62 3.96
CA GLY A 78 -0.11 1.67 4.87
C GLY A 78 1.16 2.09 4.14
N SER A 79 2.29 1.58 4.54
CA SER A 79 3.61 1.99 4.01
C SER A 79 3.82 1.78 2.52
N THR A 80 2.97 1.00 1.80
CA THR A 80 3.05 0.95 0.34
C THR A 80 2.73 2.31 -0.31
N GLY A 81 2.05 3.21 0.40
CA GLY A 81 1.80 4.58 -0.04
C GLY A 81 3.05 5.48 -0.10
N LYS A 82 4.15 5.10 0.55
CA LYS A 82 5.44 5.84 0.49
C LYS A 82 5.97 6.02 -0.93
N GLN A 83 5.59 5.14 -1.82
CA GLN A 83 5.92 5.22 -3.25
C GLN A 83 5.37 6.49 -3.90
N PHE A 84 4.16 6.90 -3.54
CA PHE A 84 3.53 8.11 -4.08
C PHE A 84 4.22 9.37 -3.55
N THR A 85 4.60 9.38 -2.27
CA THR A 85 5.40 10.46 -1.67
C THR A 85 6.75 10.59 -2.35
N SER A 86 7.44 9.48 -2.59
CA SER A 86 8.71 9.47 -3.31
C SER A 86 8.58 9.99 -4.73
N LEU A 87 7.55 9.56 -5.48
CA LEU A 87 7.30 10.08 -6.82
C LEU A 87 7.02 11.58 -6.80
N ALA A 88 6.23 12.09 -5.86
CA ALA A 88 5.94 13.52 -5.76
C ALA A 88 7.21 14.35 -5.48
N ILE A 89 8.07 13.91 -4.59
CA ILE A 89 9.37 14.59 -4.34
C ILE A 89 10.25 14.56 -5.60
N LEU A 90 10.31 13.44 -6.30
CA LEU A 90 11.08 13.32 -7.55
C LEU A 90 10.50 14.19 -8.67
N MET A 91 9.18 14.34 -8.75
CA MET A 91 8.53 15.27 -9.69
C MET A 91 8.88 16.73 -9.36
N LEU A 92 8.80 17.12 -8.09
CA LEU A 92 9.18 18.46 -7.65
C LEU A 92 10.66 18.74 -7.91
N GLN A 93 11.54 17.72 -7.87
CA GLN A 93 12.92 17.85 -8.32
C GLN A 93 13.01 18.11 -9.83
N GLN A 94 12.25 17.38 -10.67
CA GLN A 94 12.22 17.60 -12.11
C GLN A 94 11.71 19.02 -12.47
N GLU A 95 10.77 19.54 -11.66
CA GLU A 95 10.27 20.91 -11.78
C GLU A 95 11.29 21.97 -11.29
N GLY A 96 12.45 21.57 -10.78
CA GLY A 96 13.48 22.47 -10.25
C GLY A 96 13.10 23.14 -8.93
N LYS A 97 12.05 22.67 -8.24
CA LYS A 97 11.58 23.25 -6.97
C LYS A 97 12.40 22.83 -5.76
N LEU A 98 13.12 21.72 -5.86
CA LEU A 98 14.02 21.18 -4.83
C LEU A 98 15.17 20.39 -5.45
N SER A 99 16.21 20.14 -4.63
CA SER A 99 17.22 19.12 -4.88
C SER A 99 17.11 18.02 -3.83
N LEU A 100 17.37 16.77 -4.17
CA LEU A 100 17.47 15.69 -3.17
C LEU A 100 18.60 15.91 -2.18
N ASP A 101 19.60 16.71 -2.53
CA ASP A 101 20.69 17.14 -1.65
C ASP A 101 20.34 18.33 -0.76
N ASP A 102 19.17 18.93 -0.92
CA ASP A 102 18.73 20.01 -0.05
C ASP A 102 18.60 19.49 1.39
N PRO A 103 19.16 20.22 2.38
CA PRO A 103 18.94 19.87 3.77
C PRO A 103 17.50 20.18 4.18
N ILE A 104 16.93 19.40 5.09
CA ILE A 104 15.56 19.59 5.58
C ILE A 104 15.37 21.00 6.20
N SER A 105 16.43 21.58 6.77
CA SER A 105 16.43 22.93 7.33
C SER A 105 16.19 24.04 6.29
N LYS A 106 16.42 23.78 5.00
CA LYS A 106 16.02 24.70 3.92
C LYS A 106 14.50 24.93 3.89
N PHE A 107 13.75 23.90 4.18
CA PHE A 107 12.28 23.93 4.19
C PHE A 107 11.74 24.29 5.57
N PHE A 108 12.42 23.89 6.62
CA PHE A 108 12.04 24.11 8.02
C PHE A 108 13.22 24.70 8.79
N PRO A 109 13.41 26.05 8.76
CA PRO A 109 14.53 26.70 9.43
C PRO A 109 14.53 26.56 10.95
N ASP A 110 13.37 26.20 11.54
CA ASP A 110 13.16 25.90 12.95
C ASP A 110 13.44 24.44 13.34
N ALA A 111 13.89 23.62 12.38
CA ALA A 111 14.28 22.24 12.68
C ALA A 111 15.44 22.17 13.68
N PRO A 112 15.52 21.11 14.51
CA PRO A 112 16.60 20.96 15.48
C PRO A 112 17.99 21.08 14.82
N ALA A 113 18.93 21.74 15.49
CA ALA A 113 20.29 21.88 14.99
C ALA A 113 20.98 20.52 14.71
N SER A 114 20.57 19.46 15.42
CA SER A 114 21.03 18.09 15.18
C SER A 114 20.61 17.52 13.83
N TRP A 115 19.65 18.15 13.12
CA TRP A 115 19.16 17.73 11.81
C TRP A 115 19.86 18.43 10.63
N ALA A 116 20.86 19.28 10.90
CA ALA A 116 21.51 20.10 9.87
C ALA A 116 22.14 19.30 8.72
N ASP A 117 22.52 18.04 8.96
CA ASP A 117 23.09 17.13 7.97
C ASP A 117 22.05 16.25 7.26
N ILE A 118 20.76 16.30 7.64
CA ILE A 118 19.70 15.49 7.03
C ILE A 118 19.27 16.09 5.70
N LYS A 119 19.49 15.36 4.61
CA LYS A 119 19.03 15.71 3.26
C LYS A 119 17.69 15.05 2.95
N LEU A 120 16.99 15.54 1.91
CA LEU A 120 15.75 14.90 1.45
C LEU A 120 15.97 13.45 0.99
N THR A 121 17.13 13.14 0.39
CA THR A 121 17.48 11.77 0.03
C THR A 121 17.58 10.86 1.25
N ASP A 122 18.03 11.35 2.40
CA ASP A 122 18.15 10.58 3.64
C ASP A 122 16.78 10.26 4.26
N LEU A 123 15.82 11.18 4.12
CA LEU A 123 14.43 10.93 4.53
C LEU A 123 13.77 9.88 3.64
N LEU A 124 13.94 9.99 2.31
CA LEU A 124 13.39 9.07 1.32
C LEU A 124 13.93 7.64 1.46
N SER A 125 15.21 7.51 1.79
CA SER A 125 15.90 6.21 1.86
C SER A 125 15.98 5.60 3.27
N HIS A 126 15.36 6.24 4.28
CA HIS A 126 15.43 5.82 5.68
C HIS A 126 16.87 5.81 6.23
N THR A 127 17.69 6.77 5.81
CA THR A 127 19.07 6.97 6.29
C THR A 127 19.24 8.26 7.09
N SER A 128 18.16 8.92 7.49
CA SER A 128 18.18 10.19 8.23
C SER A 128 18.86 10.10 9.60
N GLY A 129 19.00 8.91 10.15
CA GLY A 129 19.47 8.68 11.52
C GLY A 129 18.44 8.96 12.60
N LEU A 130 17.21 9.33 12.21
CA LEU A 130 16.07 9.49 13.12
C LEU A 130 15.53 8.11 13.50
N ASP A 131 15.10 7.97 14.74
CA ASP A 131 14.36 6.81 15.23
C ASP A 131 12.88 7.15 15.38
N ASP A 132 11.99 6.27 14.86
CA ASP A 132 10.55 6.37 15.07
C ASP A 132 10.20 6.04 16.53
N ASP A 133 10.01 7.08 17.34
CA ASP A 133 9.57 6.92 18.72
C ASP A 133 8.06 7.21 18.85
N TYR A 134 7.25 6.22 18.50
CA TYR A 134 5.79 6.33 18.56
C TYR A 134 5.24 6.52 19.99
N SER A 135 6.04 6.30 21.04
CA SER A 135 5.62 6.59 22.41
C SER A 135 5.32 8.08 22.64
N LYS A 136 5.87 8.94 21.78
CA LYS A 136 5.64 10.40 21.79
C LYS A 136 4.48 10.85 20.92
N VAL A 137 3.86 9.92 20.19
CA VAL A 137 2.81 10.21 19.21
C VAL A 137 1.49 9.65 19.71
N ASP A 138 0.58 10.52 20.11
CA ASP A 138 -0.81 10.15 20.37
C ASP A 138 -1.60 10.16 19.05
N VAL A 139 -1.68 8.98 18.40
CA VAL A 139 -2.38 8.83 17.13
C VAL A 139 -3.89 9.05 17.21
N GLN A 140 -4.45 9.09 18.41
CA GLN A 140 -5.87 9.38 18.64
C GLN A 140 -6.14 10.88 18.81
N ARG A 141 -5.09 11.69 19.05
CA ARG A 141 -5.23 13.14 19.19
C ARG A 141 -5.24 13.83 17.83
N THR A 142 -6.26 14.62 17.55
CA THR A 142 -6.25 15.54 16.41
C THR A 142 -5.32 16.71 16.72
N MET A 143 -4.36 16.97 15.82
CA MET A 143 -3.36 18.02 15.95
C MET A 143 -3.29 18.84 14.68
N HIS A 144 -2.87 20.10 14.80
CA HIS A 144 -2.48 20.89 13.63
C HIS A 144 -1.10 20.42 13.10
N TRP A 145 -0.81 20.62 11.82
CA TRP A 145 0.45 20.20 11.23
C TRP A 145 1.70 20.78 11.87
N ASP A 146 1.62 22.01 12.39
CA ASP A 146 2.71 22.60 13.17
C ASP A 146 2.96 21.85 14.47
N GLU A 147 1.91 21.36 15.15
CA GLU A 147 2.06 20.53 16.36
C GLU A 147 2.68 19.17 16.00
N VAL A 148 2.21 18.52 14.90
CA VAL A 148 2.80 17.28 14.38
C VAL A 148 4.30 17.48 14.13
N ARG A 149 4.68 18.56 13.45
CA ARG A 149 6.07 18.89 13.17
C ARG A 149 6.89 19.04 14.47
N GLN A 150 6.35 19.71 15.47
CA GLN A 150 7.02 19.85 16.78
C GLN A 150 7.17 18.48 17.48
N VAL A 151 6.20 17.60 17.39
CA VAL A 151 6.32 16.21 17.88
C VAL A 151 7.43 15.47 17.13
N VAL A 152 7.46 15.57 15.79
CA VAL A 152 8.53 14.94 14.97
C VAL A 152 9.90 15.47 15.31
N TYR A 153 10.04 16.76 15.64
CA TYR A 153 11.30 17.35 16.09
C TYR A 153 11.85 16.78 17.40
N THR A 154 10.99 16.15 18.20
CA THR A 154 11.41 15.44 19.42
C THR A 154 11.98 14.05 19.16
N MET A 155 11.89 13.54 17.92
CA MET A 155 12.43 12.22 17.59
C MET A 155 13.94 12.21 17.74
N PRO A 156 14.49 11.17 18.40
CA PRO A 156 15.92 11.13 18.64
C PRO A 156 16.65 10.88 17.31
N LYS A 157 17.70 11.68 17.06
CA LYS A 157 18.67 11.41 16.01
C LYS A 157 19.86 10.68 16.64
N THR A 158 19.93 9.38 16.41
CA THR A 158 20.89 8.49 17.07
C THR A 158 22.10 8.14 16.20
N ARG A 159 22.07 8.51 14.91
CA ARG A 159 23.12 8.20 13.92
C ARG A 159 23.36 9.39 12.99
N PRO A 160 24.57 9.52 12.42
CA PRO A 160 24.80 10.45 11.31
C PRO A 160 23.92 10.11 10.10
N ALA A 161 23.41 11.14 9.41
CA ALA A 161 22.63 10.94 8.20
C ALA A 161 23.45 10.27 7.09
N GLY A 162 22.81 9.48 6.22
CA GLY A 162 23.43 8.79 5.10
C GLY A 162 24.25 7.54 5.46
N THR A 163 24.36 7.15 6.74
CA THR A 163 25.32 6.10 7.16
C THR A 163 24.71 4.71 7.35
N LYS A 164 23.47 4.65 7.84
CA LYS A 164 22.82 3.37 8.17
C LYS A 164 21.32 3.46 7.91
N TRP A 165 20.77 2.41 7.34
CA TRP A 165 19.34 2.26 7.19
C TRP A 165 18.64 2.04 8.55
N ALA A 166 17.59 2.79 8.79
CA ALA A 166 16.67 2.62 9.90
C ALA A 166 15.30 3.18 9.49
N TYR A 167 14.32 2.28 9.34
CA TYR A 167 13.00 2.66 8.90
C TYR A 167 12.40 3.74 9.79
N CYS A 168 11.90 4.82 9.18
CA CYS A 168 11.36 5.96 9.89
C CYS A 168 10.12 6.51 9.17
N ASN A 169 8.94 6.32 9.75
CA ASN A 169 7.69 6.84 9.19
C ASN A 169 7.64 8.36 9.27
N MET A 170 8.12 8.92 10.39
CA MET A 170 8.12 10.37 10.60
C MET A 170 8.96 11.11 9.54
N ALA A 171 9.97 10.45 8.95
CA ALA A 171 10.70 10.99 7.80
C ALA A 171 9.75 11.25 6.60
N TYR A 172 8.81 10.35 6.33
CA TYR A 172 7.83 10.51 5.25
C TYR A 172 6.71 11.49 5.60
N VAL A 173 6.35 11.62 6.87
CA VAL A 173 5.49 12.71 7.33
C VAL A 173 6.13 14.07 7.00
N MET A 174 7.42 14.25 7.29
CA MET A 174 8.16 15.47 6.95
C MET A 174 8.24 15.70 5.44
N LEU A 175 8.41 14.66 4.62
CA LEU A 175 8.37 14.79 3.15
C LEU A 175 6.99 15.27 2.65
N GLY A 176 5.89 14.81 3.27
CA GLY A 176 4.55 15.35 3.00
C GLY A 176 4.47 16.85 3.27
N LEU A 177 4.99 17.31 4.41
CA LEU A 177 5.03 18.73 4.75
C LEU A 177 5.93 19.55 3.78
N VAL A 178 7.01 18.96 3.25
CA VAL A 178 7.82 19.59 2.17
C VAL A 178 7.00 19.77 0.91
N ILE A 179 6.22 18.75 0.50
CA ILE A 179 5.33 18.83 -0.67
C ILE A 179 4.32 19.97 -0.48
N GLU A 180 3.62 20.01 0.66
CA GLU A 180 2.64 21.05 0.96
C GLU A 180 3.25 22.45 0.95
N LYS A 181 4.44 22.61 1.54
CA LYS A 181 5.14 23.89 1.56
C LYS A 181 5.51 24.38 0.18
N LEU A 182 5.90 23.50 -0.73
CA LEU A 182 6.31 23.85 -2.10
C LEU A 182 5.14 24.06 -3.06
N THR A 183 4.01 23.38 -2.80
CA THR A 183 2.84 23.42 -3.68
C THR A 183 1.78 24.40 -3.21
N GLY A 184 1.79 24.77 -1.93
CA GLY A 184 0.75 25.60 -1.30
C GLY A 184 -0.59 24.89 -1.14
N ALA A 185 -0.62 23.56 -1.30
CA ALA A 185 -1.82 22.73 -1.22
C ALA A 185 -1.54 21.45 -0.43
N PRO A 186 -2.56 20.76 0.11
CA PRO A 186 -2.39 19.47 0.75
C PRO A 186 -1.67 18.47 -0.17
N TYR A 187 -0.75 17.67 0.36
CA TYR A 187 0.10 16.77 -0.43
C TYR A 187 -0.72 15.80 -1.31
N HIS A 188 -1.87 15.33 -0.83
CA HIS A 188 -2.74 14.41 -1.57
C HIS A 188 -3.38 15.07 -2.81
N ALA A 189 -3.57 16.39 -2.83
CA ALA A 189 -4.04 17.10 -4.01
C ALA A 189 -2.98 17.04 -5.12
N TYR A 190 -1.69 17.12 -4.74
CA TYR A 190 -0.59 16.91 -5.67
C TYR A 190 -0.54 15.47 -6.17
N PHE A 191 -0.69 14.46 -5.30
CA PHE A 191 -0.76 13.04 -5.72
C PHE A 191 -1.91 12.82 -6.70
N THR A 192 -3.10 13.33 -6.37
CA THR A 192 -4.29 13.16 -7.22
C THR A 192 -4.07 13.76 -8.62
N SER A 193 -3.53 14.95 -8.71
CA SER A 193 -3.39 15.65 -9.99
C SER A 193 -2.20 15.18 -10.82
N HIS A 194 -1.09 14.77 -10.18
CA HIS A 194 0.17 14.48 -10.86
C HIS A 194 0.48 12.99 -10.96
N ILE A 195 -0.13 12.14 -10.10
CA ILE A 195 0.13 10.69 -10.08
C ILE A 195 -1.15 9.91 -10.40
N PHE A 196 -2.21 10.04 -9.58
CA PHE A 196 -3.37 9.15 -9.68
C PHE A 196 -4.15 9.36 -10.98
N LYS A 197 -4.53 10.60 -11.29
CA LYS A 197 -5.26 10.90 -12.53
C LYS A 197 -4.46 10.54 -13.80
N PRO A 198 -3.18 10.93 -13.94
CA PRO A 198 -2.39 10.57 -15.13
C PRO A 198 -2.20 9.06 -15.30
N LEU A 199 -2.18 8.28 -14.22
CA LEU A 199 -2.06 6.83 -14.27
C LEU A 199 -3.41 6.11 -14.38
N GLY A 200 -4.55 6.83 -14.37
CA GLY A 200 -5.88 6.22 -14.43
C GLY A 200 -6.34 5.55 -13.14
N MET A 201 -5.73 5.89 -12.00
CA MET A 201 -6.09 5.40 -10.65
C MET A 201 -7.27 6.21 -10.12
N THR A 202 -8.46 5.96 -10.66
CA THR A 202 -9.63 6.86 -10.51
C THR A 202 -10.32 6.76 -9.16
N ALA A 203 -10.14 5.66 -8.43
CA ALA A 203 -10.72 5.45 -7.11
C ALA A 203 -9.75 5.80 -5.97
N THR A 204 -8.44 5.87 -6.27
CA THR A 204 -7.40 6.14 -5.28
C THR A 204 -7.52 7.57 -4.75
N ARG A 205 -7.50 7.70 -3.42
CA ARG A 205 -7.72 8.97 -2.73
C ARG A 205 -7.05 9.00 -1.36
N ASP A 206 -6.98 10.17 -0.78
CA ASP A 206 -6.61 10.33 0.63
C ASP A 206 -7.70 9.79 1.57
N ASN A 207 -7.31 9.54 2.80
CA ASN A 207 -8.25 9.22 3.86
C ASN A 207 -8.96 10.49 4.35
N SER A 208 -10.20 10.36 4.75
CA SER A 208 -10.97 11.39 5.45
C SER A 208 -11.93 10.72 6.42
N GLU A 209 -11.82 11.08 7.69
CA GLU A 209 -12.76 10.61 8.71
C GLU A 209 -14.11 11.37 8.64
N ALA A 210 -14.12 12.56 8.04
CA ALA A 210 -15.32 13.37 7.90
C ALA A 210 -16.17 13.00 6.68
N ASP A 211 -15.54 12.48 5.61
CA ASP A 211 -16.23 12.20 4.36
C ASP A 211 -16.91 10.83 4.38
N ILE A 212 -18.06 10.76 3.72
CA ILE A 212 -18.66 9.48 3.32
C ILE A 212 -17.89 8.98 2.10
N ILE A 213 -17.13 7.89 2.29
CA ILE A 213 -16.33 7.27 1.22
C ILE A 213 -17.02 5.98 0.77
N PRO A 214 -17.76 5.98 -0.35
CA PRO A 214 -18.38 4.76 -0.87
C PRO A 214 -17.35 3.68 -1.17
N GLY A 215 -17.65 2.44 -0.81
CA GLY A 215 -16.76 1.29 -1.04
C GLY A 215 -15.59 1.17 -0.07
N ARG A 216 -15.51 2.00 0.98
CA ARG A 216 -14.48 1.90 2.01
C ARG A 216 -14.68 0.66 2.87
N ALA A 217 -13.66 -0.19 2.96
CA ALA A 217 -13.65 -1.33 3.88
C ALA A 217 -13.53 -0.87 5.33
N SER A 218 -14.18 -1.60 6.24
CA SER A 218 -13.91 -1.52 7.68
C SER A 218 -12.62 -2.28 7.99
N GLY A 219 -11.77 -1.72 8.84
CA GLY A 219 -10.56 -2.37 9.31
C GLY A 219 -10.81 -3.18 10.60
N TYR A 220 -10.10 -4.28 10.76
CA TYR A 220 -10.25 -5.18 11.89
C TYR A 220 -8.92 -5.52 12.54
N GLU A 221 -8.93 -5.65 13.86
CA GLU A 221 -7.75 -5.95 14.67
C GLU A 221 -7.96 -7.18 15.56
N ARG A 222 -6.86 -7.75 16.03
CA ARG A 222 -6.83 -8.78 17.06
C ARG A 222 -5.98 -8.37 18.23
N GLU A 223 -6.38 -8.74 19.41
CA GLU A 223 -5.58 -8.51 20.61
C GLU A 223 -4.26 -9.29 20.53
N GLY A 224 -3.14 -8.55 20.56
CA GLY A 224 -1.80 -9.11 20.50
C GLY A 224 -1.47 -9.79 19.18
N SER A 225 -2.21 -9.52 18.09
CA SER A 225 -2.03 -10.13 16.76
C SER A 225 -1.94 -11.68 16.79
N LYS A 226 -2.68 -12.34 17.70
CA LYS A 226 -2.67 -13.79 17.83
C LYS A 226 -3.79 -14.43 17.01
N LEU A 227 -3.50 -15.58 16.37
CA LEU A 227 -4.48 -16.36 15.58
C LEU A 227 -5.76 -16.70 16.37
N ALA A 228 -5.62 -17.03 17.64
CA ALA A 228 -6.73 -17.42 18.50
C ALA A 228 -7.57 -16.25 19.02
N SER A 229 -7.09 -15.00 18.90
CA SER A 229 -7.83 -13.85 19.41
C SER A 229 -9.01 -13.50 18.52
N PRO A 230 -10.17 -13.11 19.08
CA PRO A 230 -11.32 -12.67 18.28
C PRO A 230 -11.00 -11.37 17.52
N LEU A 231 -11.67 -11.20 16.39
CA LEU A 231 -11.64 -9.94 15.66
C LEU A 231 -12.45 -8.88 16.40
N LYS A 232 -11.96 -7.66 16.36
CA LYS A 232 -12.67 -6.45 16.80
C LYS A 232 -12.48 -5.36 15.73
N ASN A 233 -13.32 -4.34 15.75
CA ASN A 233 -13.12 -3.16 14.92
C ASN A 233 -11.75 -2.53 15.24
N GLN A 234 -11.10 -1.97 14.24
CA GLN A 234 -9.83 -1.26 14.44
C GLN A 234 -10.00 -0.14 15.46
N ALA A 235 -8.93 0.17 16.18
CA ALA A 235 -8.92 1.36 17.04
C ALA A 235 -9.09 2.64 16.20
N TRP A 236 -9.80 3.60 16.76
CA TRP A 236 -9.96 4.89 16.11
C TRP A 236 -8.61 5.62 16.03
N VAL A 237 -8.35 6.22 14.88
CA VAL A 237 -7.18 7.08 14.62
C VAL A 237 -7.68 8.46 14.26
N SER A 238 -7.04 9.50 14.76
CA SER A 238 -7.41 10.88 14.46
C SER A 238 -7.27 11.21 12.99
N THR A 239 -8.03 12.20 12.52
CA THR A 239 -7.91 12.74 11.16
C THR A 239 -6.47 13.09 10.83
N THR A 240 -5.70 13.63 11.76
CA THR A 240 -4.29 14.01 11.54
C THR A 240 -3.43 12.82 11.13
N PHE A 241 -3.47 11.72 11.88
CA PHE A 241 -2.61 10.55 11.60
C PHE A 241 -3.20 9.60 10.55
N ASN A 242 -4.49 9.69 10.28
CA ASN A 242 -5.09 9.06 9.11
C ASN A 242 -4.88 9.86 7.81
N HIS A 243 -4.12 10.96 7.86
CA HIS A 243 -3.88 11.85 6.73
C HIS A 243 -2.39 12.23 6.66
N THR A 244 -1.50 11.23 6.65
CA THR A 244 -0.05 11.40 6.62
C THR A 244 0.57 10.78 5.36
N ALA A 245 1.61 11.43 4.83
CA ALA A 245 2.24 11.03 3.57
C ALA A 245 3.11 9.78 3.68
N ASP A 246 3.17 9.14 4.83
CA ASP A 246 3.87 7.88 5.05
C ASP A 246 3.04 6.63 4.69
N GLY A 247 1.72 6.82 4.36
CA GLY A 247 0.89 5.69 3.96
C GLY A 247 -0.62 5.84 4.09
N SER A 248 -1.14 7.03 4.37
CA SER A 248 -2.57 7.25 4.58
C SER A 248 -3.34 7.46 3.27
N THR A 249 -3.24 6.52 2.36
CA THR A 249 -3.96 6.54 1.06
C THR A 249 -4.94 5.37 1.02
N TYR A 250 -6.16 5.62 0.56
CA TYR A 250 -7.09 4.56 0.19
C TYR A 250 -6.90 4.19 -1.28
N ILE A 251 -6.82 2.89 -1.55
CA ILE A 251 -6.61 2.33 -2.88
C ILE A 251 -7.47 1.08 -3.09
N THR A 252 -7.85 0.82 -4.34
CA THR A 252 -8.49 -0.43 -4.74
C THR A 252 -7.47 -1.42 -5.31
N ALA A 253 -7.77 -2.71 -5.33
CA ALA A 253 -6.92 -3.67 -6.01
C ALA A 253 -6.79 -3.36 -7.50
N ARG A 254 -7.86 -2.85 -8.13
CA ARG A 254 -7.83 -2.38 -9.52
C ARG A 254 -6.81 -1.27 -9.73
N ASP A 255 -6.87 -0.20 -8.95
CA ASP A 255 -5.97 0.93 -9.11
C ASP A 255 -4.53 0.57 -8.78
N PHE A 256 -4.30 -0.27 -7.77
CA PHE A 256 -2.95 -0.71 -7.43
C PHE A 256 -2.35 -1.59 -8.52
N THR A 257 -3.16 -2.46 -9.13
CA THR A 257 -2.73 -3.26 -10.28
C THR A 257 -2.53 -2.40 -11.53
N THR A 258 -3.34 -1.35 -11.71
CA THR A 258 -3.13 -0.34 -12.77
C THR A 258 -1.80 0.38 -12.60
N TYR A 259 -1.43 0.72 -11.36
CA TYR A 259 -0.13 1.32 -11.04
C TYR A 259 1.03 0.39 -11.40
N LEU A 260 0.95 -0.90 -11.03
CA LEU A 260 1.97 -1.90 -11.40
C LEU A 260 2.04 -2.09 -12.92
N ALA A 261 0.91 -2.24 -13.60
CA ALA A 261 0.83 -2.41 -15.05
C ALA A 261 1.45 -1.23 -15.82
N ALA A 262 1.30 -0.02 -15.28
CA ALA A 262 1.89 1.18 -15.88
C ALA A 262 3.43 1.17 -15.86
N MET A 263 4.06 0.43 -14.94
CA MET A 263 5.53 0.31 -14.88
C MET A 263 6.10 -0.51 -16.04
N ASP A 264 5.31 -1.42 -16.61
CA ASP A 264 5.72 -2.31 -17.70
C ASP A 264 5.51 -1.72 -19.10
N VAL A 265 4.87 -0.57 -19.16
CA VAL A 265 4.62 0.17 -20.40
C VAL A 265 5.46 1.45 -20.40
N PRO A 266 6.17 1.77 -21.51
CA PRO A 266 6.90 3.04 -21.61
C PRO A 266 5.98 4.23 -21.31
N ASN A 267 6.35 5.01 -20.32
CA ASN A 267 5.61 6.20 -19.91
C ASN A 267 6.59 7.39 -19.77
N PRO A 268 6.54 8.39 -20.67
CA PRO A 268 7.49 9.51 -20.67
C PRO A 268 7.54 10.27 -19.33
N GLN A 269 6.42 10.33 -18.62
CA GLN A 269 6.32 11.05 -17.35
C GLN A 269 6.90 10.25 -16.18
N PHE A 270 6.73 8.92 -16.16
CA PHE A 270 6.96 8.12 -14.96
C PHE A 270 8.14 7.16 -15.05
N THR A 271 8.51 6.66 -16.24
CA THR A 271 9.53 5.60 -16.38
C THR A 271 10.86 5.97 -15.70
N ALA A 272 11.36 7.19 -15.92
CA ALA A 272 12.60 7.64 -15.31
C ALA A 272 12.47 7.85 -13.78
N LEU A 273 11.29 8.29 -13.30
CA LEU A 273 10.99 8.49 -11.88
C LEU A 273 10.96 7.16 -11.14
N TRP A 274 10.26 6.14 -11.68
CA TRP A 274 10.26 4.80 -11.10
C TRP A 274 11.66 4.19 -11.07
N ALA A 275 12.42 4.30 -12.16
CA ALA A 275 13.79 3.81 -12.20
C ALA A 275 14.65 4.46 -11.11
N LYS A 276 14.49 5.78 -10.89
CA LYS A 276 15.21 6.50 -9.83
C LYS A 276 14.73 6.12 -8.43
N ALA A 277 13.41 6.00 -8.22
CA ALA A 277 12.85 5.62 -6.93
C ALA A 277 13.27 4.21 -6.49
N LYS A 278 13.36 3.28 -7.44
CA LYS A 278 13.71 1.87 -7.21
C LYS A 278 15.23 1.60 -7.21
N ALA A 279 16.03 2.56 -7.63
CA ALA A 279 17.48 2.41 -7.58
C ALA A 279 17.95 2.13 -6.14
N PRO A 280 18.79 1.11 -5.91
CA PRO A 280 19.29 0.79 -4.58
C PRO A 280 20.14 1.93 -4.02
N VAL A 281 19.76 2.46 -2.87
CA VAL A 281 20.48 3.53 -2.18
C VAL A 281 21.30 2.95 -1.03
N ILE A 282 20.68 2.10 -0.20
CA ILE A 282 21.32 1.58 1.01
C ILE A 282 20.90 0.12 1.21
N LYS A 283 21.76 -0.70 1.80
CA LYS A 283 21.43 -2.06 2.22
C LYS A 283 20.49 -1.99 3.42
N ALA A 284 19.28 -2.53 3.27
CA ALA A 284 18.23 -2.47 4.31
C ALA A 284 18.58 -3.31 5.55
N ASP A 285 19.30 -4.42 5.33
CA ASP A 285 19.79 -5.29 6.38
C ASP A 285 21.20 -5.76 6.01
N PRO A 286 22.20 -5.62 6.88
CA PRO A 286 23.55 -6.09 6.60
C PRO A 286 23.65 -7.58 6.26
N GLU A 287 22.76 -8.40 6.82
CA GLU A 287 22.76 -9.85 6.65
C GLU A 287 21.90 -10.34 5.49
N LYS A 288 20.97 -9.50 4.99
CA LYS A 288 20.06 -9.84 3.89
C LYS A 288 20.48 -9.17 2.59
N PRO A 289 20.17 -9.77 1.43
CA PRO A 289 20.53 -9.22 0.12
C PRO A 289 19.66 -8.03 -0.31
N ALA A 290 18.73 -7.56 0.53
CA ALA A 290 17.78 -6.51 0.18
C ALA A 290 18.37 -5.11 0.34
N TYR A 291 18.10 -4.26 -0.63
CA TYR A 291 18.39 -2.83 -0.63
C TYR A 291 17.09 -2.03 -0.50
N TYR A 292 17.20 -0.81 0.00
CA TYR A 292 16.13 0.17 -0.02
C TYR A 292 16.49 1.33 -0.96
N GLY A 293 15.54 1.71 -1.80
CA GLY A 293 15.60 2.91 -2.62
C GLY A 293 14.81 4.05 -1.97
N MET A 294 13.84 4.58 -2.69
CA MET A 294 12.93 5.64 -2.22
C MET A 294 11.51 5.10 -2.25
N GLY A 295 11.06 4.51 -1.13
CA GLY A 295 9.73 3.87 -1.03
C GLY A 295 9.67 2.46 -1.63
N TRP A 296 10.81 1.82 -1.91
CA TRP A 296 10.90 0.49 -2.48
C TRP A 296 12.02 -0.34 -1.86
N TYR A 297 11.71 -1.59 -1.54
CA TYR A 297 12.73 -2.62 -1.37
C TYR A 297 13.07 -3.21 -2.73
N THR A 298 14.35 -3.51 -2.93
CA THR A 298 14.84 -4.22 -4.12
C THR A 298 15.77 -5.35 -3.70
N VAL A 299 15.63 -6.51 -4.36
CA VAL A 299 16.47 -7.68 -4.12
C VAL A 299 16.65 -8.46 -5.42
N THR A 300 17.73 -9.22 -5.53
CA THR A 300 17.89 -10.19 -6.61
C THR A 300 17.94 -11.58 -6.03
N VAL A 301 17.00 -12.43 -6.44
CA VAL A 301 16.90 -13.83 -6.03
C VAL A 301 17.07 -14.70 -7.28
N ASP A 302 18.04 -15.61 -7.27
CA ASP A 302 18.34 -16.50 -8.40
C ASP A 302 18.48 -15.77 -9.75
N GLY A 303 19.14 -14.60 -9.74
CA GLY A 303 19.33 -13.75 -10.92
C GLY A 303 18.09 -12.95 -11.37
N THR A 304 16.98 -13.07 -10.65
CA THR A 304 15.74 -12.35 -10.91
C THR A 304 15.63 -11.13 -10.00
N PRO A 305 15.61 -9.89 -10.52
CA PRO A 305 15.35 -8.70 -9.73
C PRO A 305 13.88 -8.65 -9.29
N ILE A 306 13.66 -8.27 -8.06
CA ILE A 306 12.35 -8.11 -7.43
C ILE A 306 12.29 -6.73 -6.79
N GLU A 307 11.18 -6.04 -6.98
CA GLU A 307 10.85 -4.76 -6.40
C GLU A 307 9.58 -4.94 -5.58
N TYR A 308 9.59 -4.55 -4.30
CA TYR A 308 8.44 -4.82 -3.44
C TYR A 308 8.32 -3.83 -2.29
N HIS A 309 7.16 -3.77 -1.69
CA HIS A 309 6.96 -3.12 -0.39
C HIS A 309 5.74 -3.72 0.31
N SER A 310 5.79 -3.81 1.63
CA SER A 310 4.65 -4.15 2.47
C SER A 310 4.06 -2.90 3.10
N GLY A 311 2.79 -2.95 3.46
CA GLY A 311 2.08 -1.91 4.18
C GLY A 311 1.36 -2.47 5.39
N ALA A 312 1.44 -1.75 6.50
CA ALA A 312 0.70 -2.03 7.71
C ALA A 312 0.11 -0.73 8.24
N TRP A 313 -1.15 -0.77 8.56
CA TRP A 313 -1.85 0.25 9.32
C TRP A 313 -2.84 -0.43 10.27
N GLN A 314 -3.43 0.32 11.17
CA GLN A 314 -4.43 -0.23 12.07
C GLN A 314 -5.57 -0.84 11.27
N GLY A 315 -5.81 -2.14 11.46
CA GLY A 315 -6.84 -2.87 10.75
C GLY A 315 -6.59 -3.15 9.26
N PHE A 316 -5.39 -2.88 8.72
CA PHE A 316 -5.09 -3.13 7.31
C PHE A 316 -3.68 -3.67 7.08
N ARG A 317 -3.55 -4.51 6.03
CA ARG A 317 -2.27 -4.93 5.46
C ARG A 317 -2.31 -4.80 3.95
N ALA A 318 -1.18 -4.41 3.38
CA ALA A 318 -0.99 -4.35 1.93
C ALA A 318 0.35 -4.96 1.55
N PHE A 319 0.44 -5.49 0.35
CA PHE A 319 1.69 -5.94 -0.24
C PHE A 319 1.65 -5.74 -1.73
N ILE A 320 2.75 -5.24 -2.27
CA ILE A 320 2.98 -5.21 -3.71
C ILE A 320 4.34 -5.79 -4.04
N ILE A 321 4.39 -6.48 -5.16
CA ILE A 321 5.60 -7.05 -5.72
C ILE A 321 5.58 -6.90 -7.24
N HIS A 322 6.74 -6.64 -7.80
CA HIS A 322 6.94 -6.50 -9.23
C HIS A 322 8.24 -7.20 -9.65
N TRP A 323 8.19 -7.95 -10.72
CA TRP A 323 9.33 -8.61 -11.37
C TRP A 323 9.59 -7.95 -12.71
N PRO A 324 10.45 -6.92 -12.80
CA PRO A 324 10.61 -6.10 -14.01
C PRO A 324 11.08 -6.87 -15.23
N LYS A 325 11.92 -7.93 -15.05
CA LYS A 325 12.34 -8.79 -16.17
C LYS A 325 11.22 -9.63 -16.74
N HIS A 326 10.22 -9.96 -15.92
CA HIS A 326 9.09 -10.80 -16.29
C HIS A 326 7.83 -9.98 -16.61
N LYS A 327 7.91 -8.66 -16.42
CA LYS A 327 6.77 -7.76 -16.60
C LYS A 327 5.54 -8.33 -15.91
N THR A 328 5.66 -8.59 -14.62
CA THR A 328 4.61 -9.20 -13.81
C THR A 328 4.55 -8.51 -12.48
N GLY A 329 3.35 -8.18 -12.03
CA GLY A 329 3.10 -7.56 -10.75
C GLY A 329 1.91 -8.16 -10.02
N VAL A 330 1.99 -8.19 -8.69
CA VAL A 330 0.91 -8.66 -7.81
C VAL A 330 0.68 -7.63 -6.72
N ALA A 331 -0.59 -7.29 -6.48
CA ALA A 331 -1.04 -6.47 -5.38
C ALA A 331 -1.99 -7.27 -4.49
N VAL A 332 -1.80 -7.20 -3.17
CA VAL A 332 -2.66 -7.85 -2.16
C VAL A 332 -3.07 -6.80 -1.13
N LEU A 333 -4.36 -6.68 -0.88
CA LEU A 333 -4.95 -5.75 0.09
C LEU A 333 -5.84 -6.52 1.06
N ILE A 334 -5.73 -6.22 2.35
CA ILE A 334 -6.42 -6.95 3.43
C ILE A 334 -6.97 -5.94 4.44
N ASN A 335 -8.20 -6.15 4.90
CA ASN A 335 -8.84 -5.30 5.90
C ASN A 335 -8.73 -5.84 7.33
N SER A 336 -7.59 -6.39 7.68
CA SER A 336 -7.29 -6.86 9.03
C SER A 336 -5.80 -6.82 9.30
N ASP A 337 -5.42 -6.60 10.57
CA ASP A 337 -4.13 -7.08 11.04
C ASP A 337 -4.16 -8.61 11.02
N ILE A 338 -3.13 -9.22 10.44
CA ILE A 338 -3.01 -10.67 10.35
C ILE A 338 -1.74 -11.12 11.08
N PRO A 339 -1.80 -12.26 11.81
CA PRO A 339 -0.66 -12.72 12.60
C PRO A 339 0.55 -13.13 11.79
N GLU A 340 0.32 -13.68 10.60
CA GLU A 340 1.38 -14.23 9.75
C GLU A 340 1.29 -13.67 8.32
N PRO A 341 1.51 -12.33 8.15
CA PRO A 341 1.37 -11.69 6.84
C PRO A 341 2.33 -12.28 5.80
N THR A 342 3.56 -12.59 6.17
CA THR A 342 4.56 -13.14 5.27
C THR A 342 4.12 -14.50 4.72
N VAL A 343 3.60 -15.39 5.58
CA VAL A 343 3.11 -16.72 5.15
C VAL A 343 1.98 -16.59 4.13
N LEU A 344 1.05 -15.65 4.34
CA LEU A 344 -0.02 -15.39 3.38
C LEU A 344 0.55 -14.89 2.06
N PHE A 345 1.40 -13.86 2.11
CA PHE A 345 1.94 -13.23 0.90
C PHE A 345 2.76 -14.23 0.09
N ASP A 346 3.64 -15.01 0.71
CA ASP A 346 4.45 -16.02 0.02
C ASP A 346 3.58 -17.06 -0.68
N LYS A 347 2.54 -17.57 -0.01
CA LYS A 347 1.63 -18.55 -0.61
C LYS A 347 0.85 -17.97 -1.78
N VAL A 348 0.26 -16.77 -1.59
CA VAL A 348 -0.51 -16.08 -2.63
C VAL A 348 0.37 -15.78 -3.83
N ILE A 349 1.57 -15.23 -3.61
CA ILE A 349 2.49 -14.83 -4.67
C ILE A 349 2.99 -16.06 -5.44
N THR A 350 3.36 -17.14 -4.75
CA THR A 350 3.83 -18.38 -5.39
C THR A 350 2.80 -18.95 -6.36
N VAL A 351 1.51 -18.84 -6.03
CA VAL A 351 0.44 -19.33 -6.90
C VAL A 351 0.03 -18.29 -7.94
N ALA A 352 0.08 -16.99 -7.61
CA ALA A 352 -0.27 -15.90 -8.52
C ALA A 352 0.76 -15.72 -9.65
N ALA A 353 2.04 -16.00 -9.36
CA ALA A 353 3.15 -15.88 -10.30
C ALA A 353 4.03 -17.14 -10.27
N PRO A 354 3.54 -18.28 -10.82
CA PRO A 354 4.23 -19.57 -10.73
C PRO A 354 5.63 -19.52 -11.35
N GLY A 355 6.61 -20.04 -10.60
CA GLY A 355 8.00 -20.09 -11.05
C GLY A 355 8.79 -18.81 -10.85
N LEU A 356 8.18 -17.72 -10.39
CA LEU A 356 8.90 -16.53 -10.01
C LEU A 356 9.30 -16.59 -8.51
N PRO A 357 10.52 -16.15 -8.17
CA PRO A 357 11.00 -16.19 -6.79
C PRO A 357 10.28 -15.13 -5.94
N VAL A 358 10.12 -15.43 -4.64
CA VAL A 358 9.64 -14.48 -3.63
C VAL A 358 10.84 -13.81 -2.93
N PRO A 359 10.69 -12.58 -2.40
CA PRO A 359 11.74 -11.95 -1.63
C PRO A 359 12.02 -12.76 -0.35
N PRO A 360 13.26 -12.83 0.13
CA PRO A 360 13.58 -13.50 1.38
C PRO A 360 12.96 -12.75 2.57
N ASN A 361 12.47 -13.53 3.54
CA ASN A 361 11.87 -13.05 4.80
C ASN A 361 12.87 -12.36 5.71
#